data_f0772f6be2d9867784a7b983ed32e246
#
_entry.id   f0772f6be2d9867784a7b983ed32e246
#
_cell.length_a   1.000
_cell.length_b   1.000
_cell.length_c   1.000
_cell.angle_alpha   90.00
_cell.angle_beta   90.00
_cell.angle_gamma   90.00
#
_symmetry.space_group_name_H-M   'P 1'
#
loop_
_entity.id
_entity.type
_entity.pdbx_description
1 polymer ?
#
loop_
_entity_poly.entity_id
_entity_poly.type
_entity_poly.pdbx_seq_one_letter_code
_entity_poly.pdbx_strand_id
1 'polypeptide(L)'
;MGITRFAACSSIAAATLLTVAAREKEETFQGVQQTLQERTGKTVRWEVDQAAHEQALQDVRLILRKPLTVDSAVQIALLNNRSLQATFEEVGLSAADVLEAATIPNPKIDLAIRFPDKPPSGTYVDYGAAIDFLSIIMIPLKMRVAKIQLEAAALRVADATLELVSQVKGAFYSLQASQQLLQRFKLIVDTSAASLNLAQRQHEAGNITDLALAQQQATYSRSRLDLATTEAEIRRNREKLNRLLGLWGTDTDWQISGKLPEAPSSDLPISGLERLAISQRLDLQADYLQLTSQVKNLGLTKSFRLLGALDFGINSERETDSQTRTGPTFAIELPIFNQGQARIARGEAALRQAQDNFEALAIDVRSQIRELRDELASKREIARFYQEELLPGQRRILNKSLINYNAMAIGNFELFTTKAEEARTEREYLEAVRDYWITRAELERAVGGNLHPRQPAEGKSNPVSNARATR
;
A
#
# COMPACT_ATOMS: atom_id res chain seq x y z
N MET A 1 -10.36 39.75 -37.56
CA MET A 1 -11.29 39.74 -36.38
C MET A 1 -11.80 38.33 -36.02
N GLY A 2 -11.65 37.32 -36.89
CA GLY A 2 -12.08 35.93 -36.63
C GLY A 2 -11.09 35.11 -35.79
N ILE A 3 -9.79 35.23 -35.97
CA ILE A 3 -8.73 34.42 -35.35
C ILE A 3 -8.64 34.67 -33.83
N THR A 4 -8.82 35.92 -33.40
CA THR A 4 -8.80 36.27 -31.95
C THR A 4 -10.00 35.73 -31.18
N ARG A 5 -11.17 35.61 -31.82
CA ARG A 5 -12.38 34.99 -31.19
C ARG A 5 -12.27 33.48 -31.11
N PHE A 6 -11.64 32.83 -32.11
CA PHE A 6 -11.41 31.38 -32.10
C PHE A 6 -10.41 30.97 -30.99
N ALA A 7 -9.32 31.73 -30.84
CA ALA A 7 -8.34 31.51 -29.76
C ALA A 7 -8.96 31.71 -28.36
N ALA A 8 -9.85 32.69 -28.19
CA ALA A 8 -10.52 32.93 -26.92
C ALA A 8 -11.51 31.79 -26.56
N CYS A 9 -12.30 31.28 -27.50
CA CYS A 9 -13.20 30.14 -27.26
C CYS A 9 -12.43 28.85 -26.97
N SER A 10 -11.31 28.59 -27.63
CA SER A 10 -10.44 27.44 -27.41
C SER A 10 -9.82 27.49 -26.01
N SER A 11 -9.39 28.66 -25.54
CA SER A 11 -8.81 28.84 -24.20
C SER A 11 -9.85 28.65 -23.09
N ILE A 12 -11.09 29.07 -23.31
CA ILE A 12 -12.19 28.88 -22.33
C ILE A 12 -12.59 27.41 -22.25
N ALA A 13 -12.68 26.69 -23.35
CA ALA A 13 -12.99 25.27 -23.38
C ALA A 13 -11.90 24.43 -22.70
N ALA A 14 -10.63 24.75 -22.93
CA ALA A 14 -9.51 24.10 -22.26
C ALA A 14 -9.48 24.38 -20.75
N ALA A 15 -9.78 25.60 -20.32
CA ALA A 15 -9.85 25.96 -18.91
C ALA A 15 -11.01 25.26 -18.17
N THR A 16 -12.18 25.11 -18.81
CA THR A 16 -13.32 24.40 -18.22
C THR A 16 -13.05 22.90 -18.09
N LEU A 17 -12.39 22.26 -19.05
CA LEU A 17 -12.02 20.84 -18.97
C LEU A 17 -11.00 20.58 -17.85
N LEU A 18 -10.01 21.48 -17.68
CA LEU A 18 -9.03 21.39 -16.59
C LEU A 18 -9.69 21.52 -15.20
N THR A 19 -10.67 22.41 -15.05
CA THR A 19 -11.39 22.58 -13.78
C THR A 19 -12.26 21.36 -13.46
N VAL A 20 -12.86 20.70 -14.45
CA VAL A 20 -13.62 19.47 -14.28
C VAL A 20 -12.72 18.31 -13.82
N ALA A 21 -11.55 18.14 -14.46
CA ALA A 21 -10.61 17.10 -14.06
C ALA A 21 -10.03 17.31 -12.65
N ALA A 22 -9.70 18.56 -12.30
CA ALA A 22 -9.25 18.91 -10.96
C ALA A 22 -10.32 18.58 -9.90
N ARG A 23 -11.58 18.85 -10.20
CA ARG A 23 -12.71 18.54 -9.34
C ARG A 23 -12.92 17.03 -9.20
N GLU A 24 -12.89 16.25 -10.28
CA GLU A 24 -13.00 14.78 -10.22
C GLU A 24 -11.85 14.16 -9.40
N LYS A 25 -10.62 14.66 -9.57
CA LYS A 25 -9.45 14.27 -8.77
C LYS A 25 -9.72 14.48 -7.28
N GLU A 26 -10.20 15.67 -6.91
CA GLU A 26 -10.45 16.04 -5.52
C GLU A 26 -11.61 15.24 -4.90
N GLU A 27 -12.74 15.10 -5.60
CA GLU A 27 -13.90 14.31 -5.16
C GLU A 27 -13.51 12.83 -4.97
N THR A 28 -12.72 12.26 -5.88
CA THR A 28 -12.24 10.88 -5.79
C THR A 28 -11.32 10.68 -4.58
N PHE A 29 -10.37 11.62 -4.36
CA PHE A 29 -9.47 11.53 -3.21
C PHE A 29 -10.20 11.74 -1.87
N GLN A 30 -11.20 12.58 -1.81
CA GLN A 30 -12.08 12.69 -0.63
C GLN A 30 -12.76 11.36 -0.31
N GLY A 31 -13.19 10.59 -1.32
CA GLY A 31 -13.68 9.23 -1.15
C GLY A 31 -12.64 8.27 -0.55
N VAL A 32 -11.38 8.37 -1.00
CA VAL A 32 -10.26 7.62 -0.40
C VAL A 32 -10.05 8.01 1.06
N GLN A 33 -10.02 9.31 1.37
CA GLN A 33 -9.87 9.82 2.74
C GLN A 33 -10.98 9.30 3.66
N GLN A 34 -12.23 9.36 3.21
CA GLN A 34 -13.38 8.88 3.98
C GLN A 34 -13.26 7.38 4.24
N THR A 35 -12.95 6.58 3.20
CA THR A 35 -12.75 5.14 3.32
C THR A 35 -11.66 4.80 4.34
N LEU A 36 -10.52 5.48 4.28
CA LEU A 36 -9.41 5.26 5.19
C LEU A 36 -9.71 5.71 6.62
N GLN A 37 -10.38 6.84 6.79
CA GLN A 37 -10.83 7.31 8.09
C GLN A 37 -11.82 6.34 8.74
N GLU A 38 -12.74 5.80 7.95
CA GLU A 38 -13.68 4.78 8.43
C GLU A 38 -12.99 3.49 8.86
N ARG A 39 -11.92 3.08 8.18
CA ARG A 39 -11.24 1.80 8.41
C ARG A 39 -10.11 1.87 9.42
N THR A 40 -9.42 2.99 9.50
CA THR A 40 -8.24 3.17 10.37
C THR A 40 -8.45 4.15 11.51
N GLY A 41 -9.47 5.01 11.44
CA GLY A 41 -9.68 6.13 12.35
C GLY A 41 -8.64 7.24 12.19
N LYS A 42 -7.83 7.22 11.12
CA LYS A 42 -6.74 8.16 10.84
C LYS A 42 -7.02 9.00 9.61
N THR A 43 -6.40 10.16 9.55
CA THR A 43 -6.51 11.07 8.40
C THR A 43 -5.30 10.94 7.50
N VAL A 44 -5.53 10.96 6.21
CA VAL A 44 -4.49 11.03 5.17
C VAL A 44 -4.54 12.39 4.50
N ARG A 45 -3.40 12.85 4.00
CA ARG A 45 -3.29 14.10 3.26
C ARG A 45 -2.47 13.87 1.99
N TRP A 46 -2.97 14.35 0.87
CA TRP A 46 -2.22 14.41 -0.37
C TRP A 46 -1.48 15.75 -0.46
N GLU A 47 -0.18 15.69 -0.60
CA GLU A 47 0.68 16.87 -0.71
C GLU A 47 0.77 17.33 -2.17
N VAL A 48 -0.21 18.09 -2.62
CA VAL A 48 -0.28 18.55 -4.01
C VAL A 48 0.66 19.72 -4.28
N ASP A 49 1.00 20.50 -3.24
CA ASP A 49 1.83 21.69 -3.34
C ASP A 49 2.83 21.80 -2.17
N GLN A 50 3.76 22.74 -2.28
CA GLN A 50 4.79 22.98 -1.28
C GLN A 50 4.21 23.41 0.08
N ALA A 51 3.10 24.14 0.10
CA ALA A 51 2.48 24.60 1.33
C ALA A 51 1.85 23.44 2.12
N ALA A 52 1.17 22.52 1.42
CA ALA A 52 0.63 21.30 2.02
C ALA A 52 1.75 20.41 2.57
N HIS A 53 2.88 20.32 1.87
CA HIS A 53 4.06 19.61 2.35
C HIS A 53 4.64 20.23 3.64
N GLU A 54 4.83 21.54 3.69
CA GLU A 54 5.35 22.22 4.87
C GLU A 54 4.42 22.06 6.08
N GLN A 55 3.10 22.10 5.88
CA GLN A 55 2.13 21.82 6.93
C GLN A 55 2.25 20.37 7.43
N ALA A 56 2.37 19.38 6.54
CA ALA A 56 2.53 17.98 6.93
C ALA A 56 3.80 17.80 7.78
N LEU A 57 4.91 18.41 7.38
CA LEU A 57 6.16 18.39 8.17
C LEU A 57 6.01 19.03 9.55
N GLN A 58 5.27 20.14 9.66
CA GLN A 58 5.00 20.77 10.95
C GLN A 58 4.17 19.87 11.86
N ASP A 59 3.10 19.25 11.33
CA ASP A 59 2.26 18.30 12.05
C ASP A 59 3.10 17.09 12.54
N VAL A 60 3.95 16.55 11.68
CA VAL A 60 4.87 15.45 12.01
C VAL A 60 5.82 15.84 13.15
N ARG A 61 6.46 17.02 13.08
CA ARG A 61 7.36 17.50 14.13
C ARG A 61 6.64 17.75 15.45
N LEU A 62 5.38 18.16 15.42
CA LEU A 62 4.56 18.29 16.65
C LEU A 62 4.31 16.91 17.29
N ILE A 63 4.04 15.89 16.51
CA ILE A 63 3.85 14.52 16.99
C ILE A 63 5.16 13.98 17.57
N LEU A 64 6.30 14.21 16.90
CA LEU A 64 7.63 13.72 17.31
C LEU A 64 8.14 14.32 18.65
N ARG A 65 7.55 15.42 19.12
CA ARG A 65 7.88 15.99 20.44
C ARG A 65 7.50 15.10 21.62
N LYS A 66 6.62 14.14 21.39
CA LYS A 66 6.18 13.17 22.42
C LYS A 66 6.70 11.78 22.07
N PRO A 67 6.91 10.91 23.06
CA PRO A 67 7.24 9.52 22.77
C PRO A 67 6.17 8.88 21.87
N LEU A 68 6.62 8.20 20.83
CA LEU A 68 5.74 7.61 19.82
C LEU A 68 4.93 6.46 20.40
N THR A 69 3.64 6.45 20.10
CA THR A 69 2.72 5.33 20.24
C THR A 69 2.53 4.68 18.87
N VAL A 70 1.96 3.46 18.81
CA VAL A 70 1.58 2.82 17.55
C VAL A 70 0.72 3.74 16.70
N ASP A 71 -0.28 4.37 17.33
CA ASP A 71 -1.21 5.29 16.66
C ASP A 71 -0.55 6.54 16.10
N SER A 72 0.40 7.11 16.85
CA SER A 72 1.15 8.30 16.39
C SER A 72 2.13 7.93 15.27
N ALA A 73 2.76 6.76 15.33
CA ALA A 73 3.62 6.26 14.27
C ALA A 73 2.83 6.05 12.97
N VAL A 74 1.66 5.43 13.04
CA VAL A 74 0.77 5.28 11.87
C VAL A 74 0.39 6.65 11.31
N GLN A 75 0.01 7.62 12.17
CA GLN A 75 -0.36 8.97 11.70
C GLN A 75 0.80 9.68 11.00
N ILE A 76 2.04 9.57 11.52
CA ILE A 76 3.24 10.12 10.86
C ILE A 76 3.45 9.47 9.50
N ALA A 77 3.37 8.14 9.40
CA ALA A 77 3.55 7.44 8.13
C ALA A 77 2.53 7.90 7.09
N LEU A 78 1.27 8.05 7.46
CA LEU A 78 0.20 8.50 6.58
C LEU A 78 0.37 9.95 6.11
N LEU A 79 1.05 10.79 6.88
CA LEU A 79 1.33 12.18 6.53
C LEU A 79 2.63 12.38 5.75
N ASN A 80 3.65 11.55 6.00
CA ASN A 80 5.03 11.88 5.57
C ASN A 80 5.69 10.79 4.68
N ASN A 81 5.07 9.60 4.50
CA ASN A 81 5.68 8.55 3.70
C ASN A 81 5.68 8.91 2.20
N ARG A 82 6.88 9.08 1.61
CA ARG A 82 7.03 9.48 0.20
C ARG A 82 6.54 8.45 -0.81
N SER A 83 6.67 7.15 -0.49
CA SER A 83 6.11 6.11 -1.35
C SER A 83 4.59 6.17 -1.37
N LEU A 84 3.95 6.49 -0.24
CA LEU A 84 2.50 6.68 -0.18
C LEU A 84 2.08 7.93 -0.98
N GLN A 85 2.81 9.05 -0.87
CA GLN A 85 2.54 10.24 -1.69
C GLN A 85 2.65 9.92 -3.19
N ALA A 86 3.67 9.14 -3.60
CA ALA A 86 3.79 8.68 -4.99
C ALA A 86 2.60 7.79 -5.41
N THR A 87 2.10 6.94 -4.52
CA THR A 87 0.91 6.11 -4.78
C THR A 87 -0.36 6.97 -4.94
N PHE A 88 -0.49 8.08 -4.20
CA PHE A 88 -1.61 9.02 -4.39
C PHE A 88 -1.63 9.64 -5.80
N GLU A 89 -0.47 9.81 -6.43
CA GLU A 89 -0.41 10.32 -7.82
C GLU A 89 -1.04 9.37 -8.84
N GLU A 90 -1.24 8.09 -8.53
CA GLU A 90 -1.99 7.16 -9.40
C GLU A 90 -3.44 7.62 -9.60
N VAL A 91 -4.05 8.24 -8.59
CA VAL A 91 -5.38 8.88 -8.73
C VAL A 91 -5.28 10.08 -9.68
N GLY A 92 -4.21 10.88 -9.57
CA GLY A 92 -3.94 12.01 -10.46
C GLY A 92 -3.77 11.59 -11.93
N LEU A 93 -2.98 10.53 -12.16
CA LEU A 93 -2.77 9.95 -13.49
C LEU A 93 -4.08 9.44 -14.08
N SER A 94 -4.84 8.66 -13.33
CA SER A 94 -6.14 8.14 -13.79
C SER A 94 -7.19 9.22 -14.00
N ALA A 95 -7.14 10.33 -13.24
CA ALA A 95 -7.99 11.50 -13.49
C ALA A 95 -7.59 12.22 -14.79
N ALA A 96 -6.30 12.25 -15.13
CA ALA A 96 -5.82 12.77 -16.41
C ALA A 96 -6.29 11.88 -17.58
N ASP A 97 -6.36 10.56 -17.43
CA ASP A 97 -6.92 9.64 -18.43
C ASP A 97 -8.43 9.92 -18.67
N VAL A 98 -9.18 10.28 -17.62
CA VAL A 98 -10.58 10.72 -17.77
C VAL A 98 -10.67 12.01 -18.56
N LEU A 99 -9.76 12.97 -18.30
CA LEU A 99 -9.70 14.22 -19.07
C LEU A 99 -9.35 13.96 -20.54
N GLU A 100 -8.37 13.09 -20.79
CA GLU A 100 -8.01 12.69 -22.16
C GLU A 100 -9.21 12.06 -22.88
N ALA A 101 -9.91 11.15 -22.22
CA ALA A 101 -11.12 10.50 -22.74
C ALA A 101 -12.27 11.50 -23.04
N ALA A 102 -12.31 12.63 -22.32
CA ALA A 102 -13.30 13.70 -22.48
C ALA A 102 -12.92 14.72 -23.54
N THR A 103 -11.64 14.74 -23.95
CA THR A 103 -11.11 15.80 -24.84
C THR A 103 -11.49 15.52 -26.29
N ILE A 104 -11.98 16.57 -26.98
CA ILE A 104 -12.26 16.51 -28.41
C ILE A 104 -10.92 16.44 -29.18
N PRO A 105 -10.78 15.51 -30.15
CA PRO A 105 -9.56 15.44 -30.94
C PRO A 105 -9.26 16.72 -31.69
N ASN A 106 -7.99 17.07 -31.82
CA ASN A 106 -7.59 18.25 -32.54
C ASN A 106 -7.91 18.13 -34.05
N PRO A 107 -8.35 19.20 -34.71
CA PRO A 107 -8.53 19.19 -36.13
C PRO A 107 -7.18 19.01 -36.84
N LYS A 108 -7.16 18.23 -37.89
CA LYS A 108 -6.05 18.09 -38.82
C LYS A 108 -6.13 19.21 -39.86
N ILE A 109 -5.03 19.86 -40.14
CA ILE A 109 -4.93 20.89 -41.20
C ILE A 109 -4.03 20.32 -42.28
N ASP A 110 -4.54 20.29 -43.50
CA ASP A 110 -3.81 19.85 -44.69
C ASP A 110 -3.50 21.05 -45.54
N LEU A 111 -2.28 21.15 -46.03
CA LEU A 111 -1.83 22.18 -46.99
C LEU A 111 -0.95 21.51 -48.03
N ALA A 112 -1.37 21.59 -49.27
CA ALA A 112 -0.57 21.15 -50.41
C ALA A 112 -0.39 22.29 -51.41
N ILE A 113 0.86 22.56 -51.76
CA ILE A 113 1.24 23.54 -52.76
C ILE A 113 1.93 22.82 -53.89
N ARG A 114 1.43 23.00 -55.14
CA ARG A 114 1.97 22.36 -56.34
C ARG A 114 2.27 23.39 -57.38
N PHE A 115 3.42 23.26 -58.02
CA PHE A 115 3.89 24.14 -59.09
C PHE A 115 3.82 23.38 -60.42
N PRO A 116 2.97 23.79 -61.38
CA PRO A 116 2.90 23.11 -62.65
C PRO A 116 4.15 23.46 -63.50
N ASP A 117 4.59 22.47 -64.26
CA ASP A 117 5.72 22.60 -65.22
C ASP A 117 5.30 23.10 -66.60
N LYS A 118 3.98 23.24 -66.89
CA LYS A 118 3.38 23.71 -68.15
C LYS A 118 2.23 24.66 -67.86
N PRO A 119 1.96 25.59 -68.83
CA PRO A 119 0.82 26.51 -68.71
C PRO A 119 -0.53 25.80 -68.64
N PRO A 120 -1.50 26.35 -67.86
CA PRO A 120 -1.41 27.55 -67.05
C PRO A 120 -0.48 27.41 -65.83
N SER A 121 0.49 28.33 -65.68
CA SER A 121 1.57 28.26 -64.70
C SER A 121 1.22 28.83 -63.31
N GLY A 122 -0.05 29.00 -63.02
CA GLY A 122 -0.50 29.43 -61.73
C GLY A 122 -0.21 28.36 -60.64
N THR A 123 0.12 28.78 -59.42
CA THR A 123 0.35 27.86 -58.29
C THR A 123 -0.97 27.25 -57.86
N TYR A 124 -0.99 25.92 -57.85
CA TYR A 124 -2.09 25.15 -57.20
C TYR A 124 -1.90 25.18 -55.69
N VAL A 125 -2.93 25.59 -54.98
CA VAL A 125 -2.92 25.60 -53.50
C VAL A 125 -4.19 24.88 -53.02
N ASP A 126 -3.98 23.83 -52.25
CA ASP A 126 -5.04 23.03 -51.62
C ASP A 126 -4.86 23.13 -50.10
N TYR A 127 -5.90 23.58 -49.40
CA TYR A 127 -5.90 23.65 -47.94
C TYR A 127 -7.23 23.20 -47.38
N GLY A 128 -7.12 22.39 -46.34
CA GLY A 128 -8.28 21.81 -45.67
C GLY A 128 -8.15 21.74 -44.16
N ALA A 129 -9.28 21.54 -43.54
CA ALA A 129 -9.33 21.18 -42.12
C ALA A 129 -10.36 20.08 -41.94
N ALA A 130 -9.96 19.01 -41.21
CA ALA A 130 -10.81 17.87 -40.93
C ALA A 130 -10.72 17.44 -39.45
N ILE A 131 -11.79 16.89 -38.92
CA ILE A 131 -11.88 16.36 -37.55
C ILE A 131 -12.38 14.92 -37.57
N ASP A 132 -11.83 14.07 -36.69
CA ASP A 132 -12.33 12.71 -36.49
C ASP A 132 -13.66 12.74 -35.74
N PHE A 133 -14.76 12.63 -36.46
CA PHE A 133 -16.10 12.69 -35.93
C PHE A 133 -16.49 11.44 -35.15
N LEU A 134 -15.96 10.27 -35.53
CA LEU A 134 -16.20 9.04 -34.82
C LEU A 134 -15.63 9.09 -33.37
N SER A 135 -14.46 9.65 -33.22
CA SER A 135 -13.87 9.85 -31.88
C SER A 135 -14.72 10.74 -30.98
N ILE A 136 -15.41 11.75 -31.52
CA ILE A 136 -16.33 12.61 -30.76
C ILE A 136 -17.53 11.82 -30.26
N ILE A 137 -18.15 10.99 -31.11
CA ILE A 137 -19.27 10.13 -30.72
C ILE A 137 -18.86 9.13 -29.61
N MET A 138 -17.61 8.69 -29.63
CA MET A 138 -17.10 7.72 -28.64
C MET A 138 -16.73 8.36 -27.29
N ILE A 139 -16.61 9.68 -27.18
CA ILE A 139 -16.22 10.37 -25.93
C ILE A 139 -17.01 9.87 -24.71
N PRO A 140 -18.37 9.87 -24.68
CA PRO A 140 -19.11 9.48 -23.48
C PRO A 140 -18.88 8.02 -23.07
N LEU A 141 -18.56 7.17 -24.04
CA LEU A 141 -18.29 5.76 -23.79
C LEU A 141 -16.88 5.55 -23.26
N LYS A 142 -15.88 6.22 -23.85
CA LYS A 142 -14.48 6.25 -23.36
C LYS A 142 -14.42 6.82 -21.94
N MET A 143 -15.11 7.92 -21.67
CA MET A 143 -15.20 8.51 -20.34
C MET A 143 -15.75 7.53 -19.29
N ARG A 144 -16.77 6.74 -19.62
CA ARG A 144 -17.31 5.74 -18.70
C ARG A 144 -16.29 4.66 -18.33
N VAL A 145 -15.49 4.24 -19.28
CA VAL A 145 -14.40 3.28 -19.04
C VAL A 145 -13.32 3.91 -18.18
N ALA A 146 -12.86 5.13 -18.52
CA ALA A 146 -11.84 5.85 -17.75
C ALA A 146 -12.30 6.14 -16.31
N LYS A 147 -13.56 6.51 -16.07
CA LYS A 147 -14.11 6.70 -14.71
C LYS A 147 -14.08 5.42 -13.87
N ILE A 148 -14.37 4.26 -14.44
CA ILE A 148 -14.25 2.98 -13.73
C ILE A 148 -12.79 2.69 -13.36
N GLN A 149 -11.86 3.03 -14.25
CA GLN A 149 -10.43 2.87 -14.00
C GLN A 149 -9.94 3.82 -12.89
N LEU A 150 -10.43 5.06 -12.85
CA LEU A 150 -10.16 6.01 -11.78
C LEU A 150 -10.69 5.49 -10.42
N GLU A 151 -11.90 4.95 -10.38
CA GLU A 151 -12.45 4.35 -9.16
C GLU A 151 -11.62 3.12 -8.72
N ALA A 152 -11.18 2.27 -9.65
CA ALA A 152 -10.30 1.15 -9.36
C ALA A 152 -8.93 1.62 -8.82
N ALA A 153 -8.35 2.68 -9.39
CA ALA A 153 -7.10 3.28 -8.90
C ALA A 153 -7.27 3.81 -7.47
N ALA A 154 -8.35 4.50 -7.16
CA ALA A 154 -8.66 4.99 -5.82
C ALA A 154 -8.71 3.86 -4.78
N LEU A 155 -9.32 2.72 -5.14
CA LEU A 155 -9.36 1.55 -4.25
C LEU A 155 -7.98 0.91 -4.05
N ARG A 156 -7.14 0.83 -5.09
CA ARG A 156 -5.75 0.35 -4.97
C ARG A 156 -4.91 1.25 -4.06
N VAL A 157 -5.06 2.55 -4.20
CA VAL A 157 -4.40 3.55 -3.33
C VAL A 157 -4.82 3.37 -1.88
N ALA A 158 -6.11 3.15 -1.64
CA ALA A 158 -6.61 2.88 -0.29
C ALA A 158 -6.09 1.54 0.27
N ASP A 159 -5.99 0.48 -0.55
CA ASP A 159 -5.40 -0.82 -0.14
C ASP A 159 -3.91 -0.68 0.20
N ALA A 160 -3.12 -0.01 -0.64
CA ALA A 160 -1.71 0.28 -0.37
C ALA A 160 -1.51 1.08 0.93
N THR A 161 -2.45 1.96 1.25
CA THR A 161 -2.44 2.69 2.52
C THR A 161 -2.67 1.77 3.72
N LEU A 162 -3.60 0.81 3.63
CA LEU A 162 -3.82 -0.19 4.68
C LEU A 162 -2.62 -1.11 4.85
N GLU A 163 -1.94 -1.46 3.78
CA GLU A 163 -0.69 -2.21 3.81
C GLU A 163 0.40 -1.44 4.58
N LEU A 164 0.59 -0.16 4.29
CA LEU A 164 1.53 0.69 5.02
C LEU A 164 1.20 0.73 6.52
N VAL A 165 -0.08 0.87 6.88
CA VAL A 165 -0.52 0.84 8.29
C VAL A 165 -0.12 -0.46 8.99
N SER A 166 -0.32 -1.60 8.34
CA SER A 166 0.08 -2.92 8.87
C SER A 166 1.59 -3.02 9.06
N GLN A 167 2.36 -2.59 8.06
CA GLN A 167 3.83 -2.60 8.12
C GLN A 167 4.38 -1.71 9.23
N VAL A 168 3.80 -0.52 9.44
CA VAL A 168 4.19 0.39 10.53
C VAL A 168 3.90 -0.22 11.89
N LYS A 169 2.70 -0.82 12.09
CA LYS A 169 2.35 -1.52 13.33
C LYS A 169 3.34 -2.64 13.61
N GLY A 170 3.64 -3.50 12.64
CA GLY A 170 4.57 -4.61 12.79
C GLY A 170 6.00 -4.16 13.10
N ALA A 171 6.51 -3.11 12.44
CA ALA A 171 7.82 -2.52 12.72
C ALA A 171 7.89 -1.89 14.12
N PHE A 172 6.81 -1.23 14.55
CA PHE A 172 6.71 -0.63 15.88
C PHE A 172 6.75 -1.69 16.99
N TYR A 173 5.95 -2.75 16.89
CA TYR A 173 5.96 -3.85 17.87
C TYR A 173 7.30 -4.58 17.90
N SER A 174 7.95 -4.76 16.75
CA SER A 174 9.30 -5.33 16.68
C SER A 174 10.32 -4.48 17.43
N LEU A 175 10.25 -3.16 17.31
CA LEU A 175 11.13 -2.24 18.02
C LEU A 175 10.85 -2.25 19.53
N GLN A 176 9.57 -2.24 19.94
CA GLN A 176 9.19 -2.34 21.36
C GLN A 176 9.73 -3.61 22.01
N ALA A 177 9.57 -4.75 21.35
CA ALA A 177 10.09 -6.03 21.85
C ALA A 177 11.61 -5.99 21.98
N SER A 178 12.33 -5.53 20.97
CA SER A 178 13.80 -5.45 21.01
C SER A 178 14.30 -4.53 22.12
N GLN A 179 13.62 -3.41 22.39
CA GLN A 179 14.01 -2.48 23.47
C GLN A 179 13.78 -3.07 24.87
N GLN A 180 12.72 -3.86 25.06
CA GLN A 180 12.48 -4.54 26.32
C GLN A 180 13.53 -5.63 26.58
N LEU A 181 13.91 -6.38 25.54
CA LEU A 181 14.96 -7.39 25.60
C LEU A 181 16.34 -6.80 25.92
N LEU A 182 16.65 -5.61 25.40
CA LEU A 182 17.93 -4.95 25.68
C LEU A 182 18.23 -4.83 27.18
N GLN A 183 17.22 -4.41 27.96
CA GLN A 183 17.42 -4.24 29.41
C GLN A 183 17.68 -5.57 30.11
N ARG A 184 17.06 -6.65 29.62
CA ARG A 184 17.29 -8.00 30.15
C ARG A 184 18.69 -8.50 29.82
N PHE A 185 19.12 -8.34 28.57
CA PHE A 185 20.47 -8.78 28.18
C PHE A 185 21.58 -7.97 28.86
N LYS A 186 21.39 -6.68 29.13
CA LYS A 186 22.34 -5.92 29.96
C LYS A 186 22.50 -6.54 31.34
N LEU A 187 21.39 -6.85 32.02
CA LEU A 187 21.44 -7.53 33.33
C LEU A 187 22.12 -8.90 33.25
N ILE A 188 21.89 -9.67 32.18
CA ILE A 188 22.54 -10.98 32.00
C ILE A 188 24.05 -10.81 31.81
N VAL A 189 24.50 -9.83 31.01
CA VAL A 189 25.92 -9.54 30.83
C VAL A 189 26.57 -9.14 32.15
N ASP A 190 25.97 -8.24 32.91
CA ASP A 190 26.51 -7.83 34.22
C ASP A 190 26.60 -9.01 35.20
N THR A 191 25.56 -9.85 35.22
CA THR A 191 25.50 -11.05 36.07
C THR A 191 26.58 -12.07 35.64
N SER A 192 26.74 -12.32 34.36
CA SER A 192 27.75 -13.28 33.85
C SER A 192 29.19 -12.76 34.01
N ALA A 193 29.39 -11.43 33.93
CA ALA A 193 30.67 -10.81 34.22
C ALA A 193 31.09 -10.99 35.68
N ALA A 194 30.13 -10.80 36.62
CA ALA A 194 30.35 -11.04 38.04
C ALA A 194 30.67 -12.53 38.32
N SER A 195 29.96 -13.44 37.63
CA SER A 195 30.23 -14.89 37.73
C SER A 195 31.64 -15.25 37.25
N LEU A 196 32.03 -14.70 36.07
CA LEU A 196 33.38 -14.95 35.55
C LEU A 196 34.48 -14.41 36.49
N ASN A 197 34.30 -13.21 37.04
CA ASN A 197 35.27 -12.64 37.99
C ASN A 197 35.45 -13.50 39.23
N LEU A 198 34.31 -14.04 39.78
CA LEU A 198 34.35 -14.96 40.88
C LEU A 198 35.05 -16.28 40.51
N ALA A 199 34.74 -16.82 39.31
CA ALA A 199 35.38 -18.03 38.81
C ALA A 199 36.90 -17.88 38.67
N GLN A 200 37.37 -16.72 38.17
CA GLN A 200 38.83 -16.41 38.08
C GLN A 200 39.51 -16.43 39.42
N ARG A 201 38.92 -15.79 40.46
CA ARG A 201 39.48 -15.79 41.81
C ARG A 201 39.46 -17.19 42.46
N GLN A 202 38.43 -17.98 42.21
CA GLN A 202 38.36 -19.36 42.70
C GLN A 202 39.37 -20.28 42.03
N HIS A 203 39.66 -20.05 40.74
CA HIS A 203 40.68 -20.77 39.99
C HIS A 203 42.06 -20.41 40.49
N GLU A 204 42.37 -19.13 40.68
CA GLU A 204 43.63 -18.62 41.24
C GLU A 204 43.87 -19.23 42.65
N ALA A 205 42.81 -19.45 43.42
CA ALA A 205 42.90 -20.12 44.73
C ALA A 205 42.91 -21.66 44.66
N GLY A 206 42.91 -22.26 43.47
CA GLY A 206 42.88 -23.71 43.27
C GLY A 206 41.56 -24.42 43.58
N ASN A 207 40.46 -23.64 43.73
CA ASN A 207 39.17 -24.15 44.17
C ASN A 207 38.24 -24.64 43.04
N ILE A 208 38.58 -24.31 41.76
CA ILE A 208 37.86 -24.79 40.57
C ILE A 208 38.83 -25.25 39.50
N THR A 209 38.31 -26.10 38.60
CA THR A 209 39.11 -26.64 37.46
C THR A 209 39.21 -25.65 36.29
N ASP A 210 40.20 -25.84 35.39
CA ASP A 210 40.29 -25.13 34.12
C ASP A 210 39.03 -25.24 33.28
N LEU A 211 38.37 -26.42 33.30
CA LEU A 211 37.10 -26.65 32.60
C LEU A 211 35.96 -25.74 33.13
N ALA A 212 35.85 -25.63 34.46
CA ALA A 212 34.84 -24.78 35.07
C ALA A 212 35.07 -23.29 34.76
N LEU A 213 36.34 -22.84 34.79
CA LEU A 213 36.69 -21.49 34.38
C LEU A 213 36.33 -21.22 32.88
N ALA A 214 36.72 -22.16 32.00
CA ALA A 214 36.41 -22.06 30.57
C ALA A 214 34.92 -22.02 30.27
N GLN A 215 34.09 -22.78 31.03
CA GLN A 215 32.62 -22.71 30.91
C GLN A 215 32.08 -21.34 31.29
N GLN A 216 32.58 -20.68 32.33
CA GLN A 216 32.16 -19.33 32.70
C GLN A 216 32.62 -18.27 31.65
N GLN A 217 33.81 -18.42 31.08
CA GLN A 217 34.28 -17.57 29.98
C GLN A 217 33.37 -17.70 28.74
N ALA A 218 32.98 -18.94 28.40
CA ALA A 218 32.06 -19.20 27.29
C ALA A 218 30.68 -18.59 27.54
N THR A 219 30.15 -18.70 28.76
CA THR A 219 28.85 -18.12 29.16
C THR A 219 28.86 -16.59 29.07
N TYR A 220 29.92 -15.95 29.58
CA TYR A 220 30.09 -14.49 29.47
C TYR A 220 30.23 -14.05 28.02
N SER A 221 31.03 -14.74 27.23
CA SER A 221 31.21 -14.44 25.80
C SER A 221 29.88 -14.55 25.03
N ARG A 222 29.07 -15.56 25.33
CA ARG A 222 27.76 -15.75 24.74
C ARG A 222 26.80 -14.61 25.11
N SER A 223 26.73 -14.23 26.39
CA SER A 223 25.86 -13.14 26.84
C SER A 223 26.21 -11.80 26.19
N ARG A 224 27.50 -11.51 25.97
CA ARG A 224 27.96 -10.34 25.23
C ARG A 224 27.55 -10.37 23.76
N LEU A 225 27.62 -11.55 23.13
CA LEU A 225 27.16 -11.72 21.74
C LEU A 225 25.66 -11.47 21.62
N ASP A 226 24.86 -12.02 22.55
CA ASP A 226 23.41 -11.84 22.56
C ASP A 226 23.04 -10.35 22.77
N LEU A 227 23.75 -9.64 23.65
CA LEU A 227 23.59 -8.19 23.82
C LEU A 227 23.91 -7.42 22.53
N ALA A 228 25.07 -7.68 21.91
CA ALA A 228 25.49 -7.00 20.70
C ALA A 228 24.51 -7.26 19.53
N THR A 229 23.99 -8.48 19.42
CA THR A 229 22.96 -8.86 18.44
C THR A 229 21.67 -8.06 18.66
N THR A 230 21.21 -7.98 19.92
CA THR A 230 19.99 -7.22 20.28
C THR A 230 20.15 -5.72 19.98
N GLU A 231 21.31 -5.14 20.28
CA GLU A 231 21.61 -3.74 19.92
C GLU A 231 21.60 -3.51 18.40
N ALA A 232 22.13 -4.46 17.63
CA ALA A 232 22.08 -4.40 16.17
C ALA A 232 20.64 -4.52 15.65
N GLU A 233 19.81 -5.36 16.27
CA GLU A 233 18.38 -5.49 15.94
C GLU A 233 17.61 -4.21 16.23
N ILE A 234 17.86 -3.55 17.35
CA ILE A 234 17.23 -2.26 17.67
C ILE A 234 17.55 -1.22 16.60
N ARG A 235 18.84 -1.10 16.22
CA ARG A 235 19.25 -0.19 15.14
C ARG A 235 18.53 -0.51 13.82
N ARG A 236 18.49 -1.78 13.44
CA ARG A 236 17.83 -2.24 12.22
C ARG A 236 16.30 -1.97 12.26
N ASN A 237 15.62 -2.27 13.36
CA ASN A 237 14.20 -2.05 13.53
C ASN A 237 13.87 -0.55 13.56
N ARG A 238 14.74 0.28 14.16
CA ARG A 238 14.62 1.74 14.16
C ARG A 238 14.72 2.29 12.73
N GLU A 239 15.69 1.85 11.96
CA GLU A 239 15.84 2.29 10.56
C GLU A 239 14.71 1.77 9.66
N LYS A 240 14.19 0.57 9.91
CA LYS A 240 12.99 0.08 9.23
C LYS A 240 11.80 1.01 9.50
N LEU A 241 11.62 1.41 10.77
CA LEU A 241 10.53 2.31 11.13
C LEU A 241 10.76 3.72 10.56
N ASN A 242 11.98 4.28 10.61
CA ASN A 242 12.32 5.56 9.99
C ASN A 242 11.92 5.61 8.50
N ARG A 243 12.22 4.56 7.74
CA ARG A 243 11.83 4.47 6.33
C ARG A 243 10.32 4.46 6.14
N LEU A 244 9.59 3.70 6.97
CA LEU A 244 8.12 3.64 6.89
C LEU A 244 7.48 4.97 7.30
N LEU A 245 8.07 5.69 8.24
CA LEU A 245 7.63 7.01 8.68
C LEU A 245 8.07 8.15 7.73
N GLY A 246 8.99 7.86 6.79
CA GLY A 246 9.57 8.88 5.91
C GLY A 246 10.47 9.88 6.63
N LEU A 247 11.08 9.48 7.76
CA LEU A 247 11.93 10.35 8.60
C LEU A 247 13.40 10.27 8.19
N TRP A 248 14.07 11.41 8.21
CA TRP A 248 15.49 11.53 7.90
C TRP A 248 16.15 12.70 8.67
N GLY A 249 17.48 12.71 8.71
CA GLY A 249 18.25 13.78 9.35
C GLY A 249 17.95 13.90 10.85
N THR A 250 17.65 15.10 11.32
CA THR A 250 17.37 15.39 12.74
C THR A 250 16.03 14.81 13.23
N ASP A 251 15.09 14.53 12.35
CA ASP A 251 13.77 14.04 12.70
C ASP A 251 13.78 12.52 13.06
N THR A 252 14.97 11.88 13.01
CA THR A 252 15.17 10.47 13.44
C THR A 252 15.44 10.30 14.93
N ASP A 253 15.59 11.40 15.69
CA ASP A 253 15.82 11.36 17.15
C ASP A 253 14.50 11.41 17.94
N TRP A 254 13.79 10.30 17.92
CA TRP A 254 12.54 10.10 18.64
C TRP A 254 12.64 8.91 19.60
N GLN A 255 11.73 8.82 20.55
CA GLN A 255 11.60 7.71 21.49
C GLN A 255 10.24 7.05 21.34
N ILE A 256 10.15 5.77 21.68
CA ILE A 256 8.87 5.07 21.76
C ILE A 256 8.33 5.06 23.17
N SER A 257 7.02 5.11 23.31
CA SER A 257 6.33 5.03 24.60
C SER A 257 5.90 3.61 24.91
N GLY A 258 5.89 3.28 26.18
CA GLY A 258 5.25 2.08 26.71
C GLY A 258 6.03 0.78 26.48
N LYS A 259 5.49 -0.26 27.10
CA LYS A 259 5.93 -1.65 26.89
C LYS A 259 5.05 -2.30 25.84
N LEU A 260 5.54 -3.39 25.26
CA LEU A 260 4.76 -4.26 24.38
C LEU A 260 3.50 -4.73 25.15
N PRO A 261 2.29 -4.49 24.63
CA PRO A 261 1.07 -4.91 25.32
C PRO A 261 0.99 -6.44 25.42
N GLU A 262 0.46 -6.96 26.49
CA GLU A 262 0.20 -8.39 26.63
C GLU A 262 -0.82 -8.88 25.62
N ALA A 263 -0.74 -10.15 25.24
CA ALA A 263 -1.75 -10.76 24.38
C ALA A 263 -3.11 -10.82 25.12
N PRO A 264 -4.23 -10.46 24.47
CA PRO A 264 -5.53 -10.45 25.13
C PRO A 264 -5.97 -11.86 25.53
N SER A 265 -6.65 -11.95 26.68
CA SER A 265 -7.15 -13.22 27.24
C SER A 265 -8.39 -13.77 26.50
N SER A 266 -9.16 -12.92 25.83
CA SER A 266 -10.38 -13.30 25.12
C SER A 266 -10.16 -13.42 23.62
N ASP A 267 -10.90 -14.34 22.98
CA ASP A 267 -10.91 -14.49 21.52
C ASP A 267 -11.52 -13.29 20.83
N LEU A 268 -10.90 -12.93 19.70
CA LEU A 268 -11.60 -12.13 18.69
C LEU A 268 -12.75 -12.97 18.10
N PRO A 269 -13.87 -12.37 17.68
CA PRO A 269 -14.93 -13.08 16.96
C PRO A 269 -14.37 -13.58 15.62
N ILE A 270 -13.92 -14.84 15.60
CA ILE A 270 -13.21 -15.47 14.48
C ILE A 270 -14.18 -15.98 13.41
N SER A 271 -15.51 -16.04 13.73
CA SER A 271 -16.51 -16.53 12.79
C SER A 271 -16.85 -15.51 11.73
N GLY A 272 -16.83 -15.94 10.45
CA GLY A 272 -17.28 -15.11 9.32
C GLY A 272 -16.24 -14.16 8.74
N LEU A 273 -14.97 -14.22 9.17
CA LEU A 273 -13.90 -13.36 8.65
C LEU A 273 -13.68 -13.50 7.14
N GLU A 274 -13.80 -14.71 6.58
CA GLU A 274 -13.70 -14.90 5.12
C GLU A 274 -14.79 -14.13 4.37
N ARG A 275 -16.03 -14.18 4.86
CA ARG A 275 -17.15 -13.43 4.25
C ARG A 275 -16.92 -11.92 4.36
N LEU A 276 -16.43 -11.48 5.53
CA LEU A 276 -16.13 -10.09 5.78
C LEU A 276 -15.03 -9.60 4.84
N ALA A 277 -13.94 -10.36 4.69
CA ALA A 277 -12.84 -10.04 3.79
C ALA A 277 -13.30 -9.93 2.33
N ILE A 278 -14.05 -10.91 1.82
CA ILE A 278 -14.58 -10.87 0.45
C ILE A 278 -15.45 -9.63 0.22
N SER A 279 -16.16 -9.14 1.23
CA SER A 279 -16.99 -7.93 1.09
C SER A 279 -16.25 -6.63 1.29
N GLN A 280 -15.15 -6.63 2.04
CA GLN A 280 -14.46 -5.39 2.45
C GLN A 280 -13.12 -5.15 1.77
N ARG A 281 -12.44 -6.17 1.23
CA ARG A 281 -11.13 -5.99 0.60
C ARG A 281 -11.20 -5.07 -0.60
N LEU A 282 -10.32 -4.07 -0.58
CA LEU A 282 -10.29 -3.01 -1.58
C LEU A 282 -9.63 -3.49 -2.88
N ASP A 283 -8.64 -4.37 -2.80
CA ASP A 283 -8.03 -5.01 -3.96
C ASP A 283 -9.02 -5.85 -4.76
N LEU A 284 -9.88 -6.66 -4.10
CA LEU A 284 -10.95 -7.41 -4.76
C LEU A 284 -11.96 -6.49 -5.45
N GLN A 285 -12.32 -5.38 -4.80
CA GLN A 285 -13.22 -4.39 -5.39
C GLN A 285 -12.58 -3.69 -6.59
N ALA A 286 -11.28 -3.35 -6.50
CA ALA A 286 -10.52 -2.77 -7.59
C ALA A 286 -10.44 -3.71 -8.80
N ASP A 287 -10.16 -5.00 -8.57
CA ASP A 287 -10.08 -5.99 -9.65
C ASP A 287 -11.45 -6.29 -10.28
N TYR A 288 -12.54 -6.25 -9.49
CA TYR A 288 -13.89 -6.30 -10.04
C TYR A 288 -14.19 -5.12 -10.97
N LEU A 289 -13.78 -3.90 -10.59
CA LEU A 289 -13.91 -2.72 -11.45
C LEU A 289 -13.04 -2.83 -12.70
N GLN A 290 -11.82 -3.36 -12.56
CA GLN A 290 -10.94 -3.63 -13.70
C GLN A 290 -11.58 -4.61 -14.69
N LEU A 291 -12.17 -5.72 -14.19
CA LEU A 291 -12.93 -6.67 -14.99
C LEU A 291 -14.09 -5.98 -15.70
N THR A 292 -14.87 -5.15 -15.00
CA THR A 292 -15.98 -4.38 -15.57
C THR A 292 -15.51 -3.42 -16.67
N SER A 293 -14.35 -2.79 -16.47
CA SER A 293 -13.71 -1.92 -17.47
C SER A 293 -13.36 -2.71 -18.75
N GLN A 294 -12.79 -3.92 -18.61
CA GLN A 294 -12.46 -4.79 -19.75
C GLN A 294 -13.70 -5.23 -20.52
N VAL A 295 -14.78 -5.60 -19.82
CA VAL A 295 -16.06 -5.95 -20.47
C VAL A 295 -16.59 -4.79 -21.32
N LYS A 296 -16.59 -3.58 -20.78
CA LYS A 296 -17.05 -2.38 -21.50
C LYS A 296 -16.16 -2.04 -22.68
N ASN A 297 -14.83 -2.14 -22.50
CA ASN A 297 -13.85 -1.85 -23.55
C ASN A 297 -13.97 -2.85 -24.71
N LEU A 298 -14.14 -4.15 -24.41
CA LEU A 298 -14.40 -5.16 -25.45
C LEU A 298 -15.73 -4.90 -26.15
N GLY A 299 -16.79 -4.50 -25.42
CA GLY A 299 -18.09 -4.12 -25.99
C GLY A 299 -17.94 -2.96 -26.98
N LEU A 300 -17.19 -1.91 -26.64
CA LEU A 300 -16.88 -0.80 -27.53
C LEU A 300 -16.14 -1.28 -28.78
N THR A 301 -15.08 -2.10 -28.60
CA THR A 301 -14.30 -2.65 -29.71
C THR A 301 -15.17 -3.45 -30.68
N LYS A 302 -16.10 -4.28 -30.16
CA LYS A 302 -17.01 -5.08 -30.99
C LYS A 302 -18.04 -4.22 -31.72
N SER A 303 -18.60 -3.22 -31.05
CA SER A 303 -19.66 -2.35 -31.60
C SER A 303 -19.14 -1.46 -32.74
N PHE A 304 -17.92 -0.97 -32.60
CA PHE A 304 -17.34 -0.03 -33.56
C PHE A 304 -16.30 -0.68 -34.48
N ARG A 305 -16.21 -2.01 -34.54
CA ARG A 305 -15.18 -2.73 -35.33
C ARG A 305 -15.22 -2.44 -36.83
N LEU A 306 -16.41 -2.19 -37.39
CA LEU A 306 -16.65 -1.95 -38.82
C LEU A 306 -16.67 -0.47 -39.17
N LEU A 307 -16.58 0.41 -38.18
CA LEU A 307 -16.41 1.83 -38.40
C LEU A 307 -14.93 2.15 -38.27
N GLY A 308 -14.30 2.43 -39.41
CA GLY A 308 -12.97 3.00 -39.48
C GLY A 308 -12.98 4.48 -39.06
N ALA A 309 -11.94 5.23 -39.36
CA ALA A 309 -11.94 6.67 -39.17
C ALA A 309 -13.06 7.30 -40.01
N LEU A 310 -13.79 8.22 -39.40
CA LEU A 310 -14.80 9.02 -40.06
C LEU A 310 -14.38 10.49 -39.90
N ASP A 311 -13.66 10.99 -40.90
CA ASP A 311 -13.23 12.39 -40.93
C ASP A 311 -14.26 13.25 -41.66
N PHE A 312 -14.64 14.34 -41.01
CA PHE A 312 -15.48 15.40 -41.58
C PHE A 312 -14.69 16.70 -41.65
N GLY A 313 -14.68 17.35 -42.82
CA GLY A 313 -13.87 18.54 -43.01
C GLY A 313 -14.42 19.52 -44.07
N ILE A 314 -13.68 20.58 -44.26
CA ILE A 314 -13.86 21.54 -45.34
C ILE A 314 -12.54 21.63 -46.07
N ASN A 315 -12.59 21.59 -47.39
CA ASN A 315 -11.45 21.79 -48.28
C ASN A 315 -11.66 22.97 -49.19
N SER A 316 -10.61 23.67 -49.49
CA SER A 316 -10.58 24.79 -50.48
C SER A 316 -9.37 24.66 -51.39
N GLU A 317 -9.64 24.50 -52.65
CA GLU A 317 -8.66 24.35 -53.71
C GLU A 317 -8.62 25.63 -54.57
N ARG A 318 -7.42 26.14 -54.77
CA ARG A 318 -7.16 27.18 -55.77
C ARG A 318 -6.42 26.58 -56.96
N GLU A 319 -7.09 26.50 -58.07
CA GLU A 319 -6.55 25.95 -59.32
C GLU A 319 -5.53 26.88 -59.99
N THR A 320 -4.82 26.34 -60.95
CA THR A 320 -3.79 27.06 -61.74
C THR A 320 -4.36 28.21 -62.54
N ASP A 321 -5.68 28.21 -62.86
CA ASP A 321 -6.42 29.32 -63.54
C ASP A 321 -6.96 30.38 -62.56
N SER A 322 -6.56 30.29 -61.26
CA SER A 322 -6.98 31.18 -60.18
C SER A 322 -8.44 30.98 -59.69
N GLN A 323 -9.17 30.00 -60.21
CA GLN A 323 -10.48 29.68 -59.66
C GLN A 323 -10.32 29.02 -58.26
N THR A 324 -11.18 29.43 -57.34
CA THR A 324 -11.22 28.83 -55.98
C THR A 324 -12.50 28.01 -55.83
N ARG A 325 -12.37 26.74 -55.44
CA ARG A 325 -13.45 25.85 -55.13
C ARG A 325 -13.40 25.48 -53.66
N THR A 326 -14.51 25.65 -52.95
CA THR A 326 -14.61 25.30 -51.52
C THR A 326 -15.80 24.37 -51.32
N GLY A 327 -15.61 23.28 -50.59
CA GLY A 327 -16.67 22.32 -50.30
C GLY A 327 -16.38 21.47 -49.07
N PRO A 328 -17.42 20.79 -48.56
CA PRO A 328 -17.25 19.80 -47.46
C PRO A 328 -16.53 18.57 -48.00
N THR A 329 -15.69 17.95 -47.11
CA THR A 329 -14.99 16.70 -47.39
C THR A 329 -15.42 15.65 -46.37
N PHE A 330 -15.58 14.42 -46.86
CA PHE A 330 -15.85 13.25 -46.03
C PHE A 330 -14.85 12.17 -46.40
N ALA A 331 -14.13 11.68 -45.40
CA ALA A 331 -13.26 10.50 -45.55
C ALA A 331 -13.72 9.38 -44.64
N ILE A 332 -13.98 8.23 -45.22
CA ILE A 332 -14.41 7.01 -44.49
C ILE A 332 -13.39 5.92 -44.77
N GLU A 333 -12.77 5.39 -43.72
CA GLU A 333 -11.94 4.20 -43.82
C GLU A 333 -12.86 2.97 -43.95
N LEU A 334 -12.72 2.23 -45.04
CA LEU A 334 -13.43 0.98 -45.25
C LEU A 334 -12.59 -0.19 -44.72
N PRO A 335 -12.99 -0.88 -43.65
CA PRO A 335 -12.23 -1.95 -43.03
C PRO A 335 -12.39 -3.27 -43.81
N ILE A 336 -11.82 -3.33 -45.02
CA ILE A 336 -11.92 -4.52 -45.89
C ILE A 336 -11.03 -5.63 -45.37
N PHE A 337 -9.77 -5.34 -45.02
CA PHE A 337 -8.81 -6.34 -44.56
C PHE A 337 -8.69 -6.37 -43.04
N ASN A 338 -8.68 -5.22 -42.38
CA ASN A 338 -8.59 -5.10 -40.93
C ASN A 338 -9.96 -4.73 -40.35
N GLN A 339 -10.77 -5.76 -40.08
CA GLN A 339 -12.09 -5.62 -39.45
C GLN A 339 -12.03 -5.58 -37.91
N GLY A 340 -10.87 -5.29 -37.34
CA GLY A 340 -10.67 -5.27 -35.88
C GLY A 340 -10.52 -6.65 -35.24
N GLN A 341 -10.34 -7.71 -36.04
CA GLN A 341 -10.27 -9.09 -35.53
C GLN A 341 -9.15 -9.26 -34.49
N ALA A 342 -7.97 -8.66 -34.72
CA ALA A 342 -6.86 -8.71 -33.76
C ALA A 342 -7.17 -7.95 -32.46
N ARG A 343 -7.88 -6.79 -32.55
CA ARG A 343 -8.30 -6.02 -31.38
C ARG A 343 -9.34 -6.78 -30.56
N ILE A 344 -10.28 -7.46 -31.20
CA ILE A 344 -11.30 -8.28 -30.55
C ILE A 344 -10.62 -9.46 -29.85
N ALA A 345 -9.76 -10.22 -30.56
CA ALA A 345 -9.06 -11.37 -30.00
C ALA A 345 -8.21 -10.98 -28.77
N ARG A 346 -7.50 -9.83 -28.85
CA ARG A 346 -6.77 -9.25 -27.71
C ARG A 346 -7.70 -8.89 -26.56
N GLY A 347 -8.83 -8.23 -26.82
CA GLY A 347 -9.81 -7.86 -25.82
C GLY A 347 -10.45 -9.07 -25.13
N GLU A 348 -10.75 -10.13 -25.87
CA GLU A 348 -11.27 -11.39 -25.32
C GLU A 348 -10.23 -12.12 -24.47
N ALA A 349 -8.96 -12.14 -24.90
CA ALA A 349 -7.88 -12.70 -24.10
C ALA A 349 -7.65 -11.90 -22.80
N ALA A 350 -7.65 -10.55 -22.88
CA ALA A 350 -7.53 -9.67 -21.71
C ALA A 350 -8.70 -9.85 -20.73
N LEU A 351 -9.91 -10.05 -21.25
CA LEU A 351 -11.07 -10.31 -20.40
C LEU A 351 -10.95 -11.65 -19.67
N ARG A 352 -10.57 -12.75 -20.35
CA ARG A 352 -10.32 -14.04 -19.69
C ARG A 352 -9.23 -13.93 -18.64
N GLN A 353 -8.12 -13.28 -18.97
CA GLN A 353 -7.04 -13.03 -18.01
C GLN A 353 -7.53 -12.28 -16.77
N ALA A 354 -8.34 -11.23 -16.94
CA ALA A 354 -8.90 -10.48 -15.81
C ALA A 354 -9.87 -11.33 -14.96
N GLN A 355 -10.65 -12.23 -15.59
CA GLN A 355 -11.52 -13.18 -14.89
C GLN A 355 -10.72 -14.17 -14.04
N ASP A 356 -9.71 -14.80 -14.66
CA ASP A 356 -8.86 -15.78 -13.96
C ASP A 356 -8.09 -15.12 -12.80
N ASN A 357 -7.58 -13.91 -12.99
CA ASN A 357 -6.91 -13.15 -11.92
C ASN A 357 -7.85 -12.81 -10.76
N PHE A 358 -9.07 -12.39 -11.06
CA PHE A 358 -10.07 -12.10 -10.02
C PHE A 358 -10.46 -13.35 -9.22
N GLU A 359 -10.65 -14.49 -9.90
CA GLU A 359 -10.94 -15.76 -9.24
C GLU A 359 -9.77 -16.25 -8.40
N ALA A 360 -8.54 -16.16 -8.92
CA ALA A 360 -7.33 -16.50 -8.18
C ALA A 360 -7.19 -15.63 -6.91
N LEU A 361 -7.34 -14.32 -7.04
CA LEU A 361 -7.30 -13.41 -5.89
C LEU A 361 -8.38 -13.75 -4.85
N ALA A 362 -9.59 -14.10 -5.28
CA ALA A 362 -10.66 -14.47 -4.36
C ALA A 362 -10.37 -15.77 -3.61
N ILE A 363 -9.66 -16.73 -4.23
CA ILE A 363 -9.19 -17.97 -3.59
C ILE A 363 -8.08 -17.64 -2.60
N ASP A 364 -7.10 -16.83 -3.01
CA ASP A 364 -5.96 -16.43 -2.19
C ASP A 364 -6.42 -15.68 -0.93
N VAL A 365 -7.37 -14.76 -1.06
CA VAL A 365 -7.98 -14.03 0.06
C VAL A 365 -8.55 -14.98 1.09
N ARG A 366 -9.35 -15.97 0.67
CA ARG A 366 -9.95 -16.95 1.59
C ARG A 366 -8.89 -17.78 2.30
N SER A 367 -7.87 -18.22 1.56
CA SER A 367 -6.76 -19.00 2.11
C SER A 367 -5.96 -18.19 3.12
N GLN A 368 -5.57 -16.97 2.76
CA GLN A 368 -4.84 -16.04 3.64
C GLN A 368 -5.59 -15.73 4.93
N ILE A 369 -6.90 -15.53 4.87
CA ILE A 369 -7.70 -15.27 6.08
C ILE A 369 -7.74 -16.49 6.99
N ARG A 370 -7.87 -17.71 6.45
CA ARG A 370 -7.80 -18.93 7.27
C ARG A 370 -6.45 -19.10 7.92
N GLU A 371 -5.38 -18.95 7.14
CA GLU A 371 -4.00 -19.03 7.62
C GLU A 371 -3.72 -18.03 8.74
N LEU A 372 -3.97 -16.74 8.52
CA LEU A 372 -3.73 -15.70 9.53
C LEU A 372 -4.62 -15.85 10.76
N ARG A 373 -5.85 -16.33 10.61
CA ARG A 373 -6.74 -16.64 11.73
C ARG A 373 -6.15 -17.74 12.62
N ASP A 374 -5.76 -18.86 12.00
CA ASP A 374 -5.27 -20.03 12.72
C ASP A 374 -3.89 -19.73 13.34
N GLU A 375 -3.04 -18.97 12.62
CA GLU A 375 -1.76 -18.48 13.12
C GLU A 375 -1.94 -17.53 14.32
N LEU A 376 -2.88 -16.59 14.25
CA LEU A 376 -3.17 -15.67 15.35
C LEU A 376 -3.65 -16.42 16.60
N ALA A 377 -4.54 -17.40 16.43
CA ALA A 377 -5.02 -18.23 17.53
C ALA A 377 -3.86 -19.03 18.17
N SER A 378 -3.01 -19.65 17.36
CA SER A 378 -1.83 -20.38 17.83
C SER A 378 -0.84 -19.48 18.57
N LYS A 379 -0.50 -18.31 18.01
CA LYS A 379 0.43 -17.35 18.64
C LYS A 379 -0.11 -16.81 19.97
N ARG A 380 -1.41 -16.62 20.07
CA ARG A 380 -2.04 -16.23 21.33
C ARG A 380 -1.91 -17.34 22.38
N GLU A 381 -2.22 -18.59 22.03
CA GLU A 381 -2.09 -19.72 22.95
C GLU A 381 -0.63 -19.90 23.41
N ILE A 382 0.34 -19.77 22.50
CA ILE A 382 1.76 -19.81 22.84
C ILE A 382 2.12 -18.68 23.82
N ALA A 383 1.70 -17.44 23.55
CA ALA A 383 1.98 -16.30 24.44
C ALA A 383 1.34 -16.52 25.83
N ARG A 384 0.11 -17.05 25.90
CA ARG A 384 -0.54 -17.39 27.15
C ARG A 384 0.19 -18.49 27.92
N PHE A 385 0.62 -19.55 27.24
CA PHE A 385 1.38 -20.65 27.87
C PHE A 385 2.68 -20.13 28.51
N TYR A 386 3.39 -19.24 27.83
CA TYR A 386 4.55 -18.57 28.44
C TYR A 386 4.14 -17.75 29.67
N GLN A 387 3.07 -16.97 29.58
CA GLN A 387 2.63 -16.06 30.65
C GLN A 387 2.10 -16.79 31.86
N GLU A 388 1.28 -17.82 31.68
CA GLU A 388 0.54 -18.50 32.74
C GLU A 388 1.32 -19.67 33.36
N GLU A 389 2.17 -20.37 32.59
CA GLU A 389 2.86 -21.59 33.05
C GLU A 389 4.37 -21.45 33.09
N LEU A 390 5.04 -21.13 31.95
CA LEU A 390 6.50 -21.20 31.86
C LEU A 390 7.19 -20.09 32.66
N LEU A 391 6.79 -18.84 32.56
CA LEU A 391 7.39 -17.73 33.31
C LEU A 391 7.18 -17.91 34.85
N PRO A 392 5.98 -18.19 35.35
CA PRO A 392 5.81 -18.47 36.79
C PRO A 392 6.59 -19.71 37.26
N GLY A 393 6.72 -20.74 36.41
CA GLY A 393 7.55 -21.90 36.64
C GLY A 393 9.01 -21.56 36.85
N GLN A 394 9.60 -20.85 35.89
CA GLN A 394 11.00 -20.41 35.91
C GLN A 394 11.29 -19.47 37.10
N ARG A 395 10.38 -18.55 37.42
CA ARG A 395 10.51 -17.70 38.61
C ARG A 395 10.48 -18.48 39.91
N ARG A 396 9.64 -19.54 40.01
CA ARG A 396 9.66 -20.46 41.17
C ARG A 396 10.99 -21.21 41.28
N ILE A 397 11.55 -21.71 40.16
CA ILE A 397 12.84 -22.39 40.14
C ILE A 397 13.93 -21.41 40.58
N LEU A 398 13.99 -20.20 40.03
CA LEU A 398 14.97 -19.19 40.42
C LEU A 398 14.88 -18.86 41.92
N ASN A 399 13.67 -18.67 42.48
CA ASN A 399 13.50 -18.37 43.91
C ASN A 399 13.97 -19.55 44.80
N LYS A 400 13.70 -20.78 44.39
CA LYS A 400 14.21 -21.96 45.12
C LYS A 400 15.73 -22.09 44.99
N SER A 401 16.30 -21.83 43.84
CA SER A 401 17.75 -21.80 43.63
C SER A 401 18.42 -20.74 44.48
N LEU A 402 17.83 -19.55 44.62
CA LEU A 402 18.31 -18.50 45.53
C LEU A 402 18.32 -18.96 47.01
N ILE A 403 17.28 -19.63 47.45
CA ILE A 403 17.20 -20.20 48.83
C ILE A 403 18.28 -21.27 49.05
N ASN A 404 18.44 -22.19 48.09
CA ASN A 404 19.47 -23.23 48.15
C ASN A 404 20.89 -22.66 48.09
N TYR A 405 21.10 -21.64 47.32
CA TYR A 405 22.38 -20.91 47.26
C TYR A 405 22.71 -20.26 48.61
N ASN A 406 21.76 -19.59 49.24
CA ASN A 406 21.96 -19.00 50.57
C ASN A 406 22.18 -20.02 51.64
N ALA A 407 21.65 -21.24 51.48
CA ALA A 407 21.90 -22.41 52.36
C ALA A 407 23.20 -23.15 52.00
N MET A 408 24.00 -22.64 51.03
CA MET A 408 25.20 -23.30 50.53
C MET A 408 24.98 -24.70 49.91
N ALA A 409 23.73 -25.02 49.55
CA ALA A 409 23.38 -26.32 48.97
C ALA A 409 23.64 -26.39 47.44
N ILE A 410 23.73 -25.25 46.76
CA ILE A 410 24.11 -25.15 45.34
C ILE A 410 25.21 -24.11 45.16
N GLY A 411 25.98 -24.26 44.08
CA GLY A 411 27.05 -23.32 43.74
C GLY A 411 26.56 -22.11 42.96
N ASN A 412 27.41 -21.08 42.87
CA ASN A 412 27.14 -19.87 42.09
C ASN A 412 26.77 -20.18 40.63
N PHE A 413 27.44 -21.14 40.02
CA PHE A 413 27.27 -21.46 38.59
C PHE A 413 25.89 -22.02 38.30
N GLU A 414 25.33 -22.83 39.22
CA GLU A 414 23.98 -23.34 39.09
C GLU A 414 22.92 -22.22 39.20
N LEU A 415 23.13 -21.29 40.16
CA LEU A 415 22.28 -20.11 40.28
C LEU A 415 22.31 -19.23 39.03
N PHE A 416 23.49 -19.01 38.48
CA PHE A 416 23.62 -18.19 37.26
C PHE A 416 23.01 -18.89 36.03
N THR A 417 23.14 -20.20 35.91
CA THR A 417 22.46 -20.98 34.87
C THR A 417 20.95 -20.85 34.97
N THR A 418 20.40 -20.96 36.17
CA THR A 418 18.96 -20.78 36.44
C THR A 418 18.50 -19.35 36.06
N LYS A 419 19.30 -18.33 36.36
CA LYS A 419 19.02 -16.95 36.01
C LYS A 419 19.05 -16.71 34.47
N ALA A 420 20.01 -17.32 33.81
CA ALA A 420 20.11 -17.25 32.36
C ALA A 420 18.91 -17.93 31.66
N GLU A 421 18.42 -19.04 32.22
CA GLU A 421 17.26 -19.77 31.68
C GLU A 421 15.95 -19.00 31.91
N GLU A 422 15.77 -18.32 33.08
CA GLU A 422 14.65 -17.41 33.29
C GLU A 422 14.64 -16.28 32.23
N ALA A 423 15.77 -15.67 32.00
CA ALA A 423 15.90 -14.58 31.03
C ALA A 423 15.68 -15.06 29.57
N ARG A 424 16.06 -16.29 29.25
CA ARG A 424 15.78 -16.91 27.95
C ARG A 424 14.28 -17.13 27.77
N THR A 425 13.59 -17.68 28.77
CA THR A 425 12.14 -17.87 28.74
C THR A 425 11.39 -16.52 28.60
N GLU A 426 11.89 -15.47 29.27
CA GLU A 426 11.32 -14.12 29.13
C GLU A 426 11.52 -13.54 27.72
N ARG A 427 12.65 -13.81 27.08
CA ARG A 427 12.89 -13.46 25.67
C ARG A 427 11.88 -14.16 24.76
N GLU A 428 11.73 -15.48 24.89
CA GLU A 428 10.81 -16.28 24.10
C GLU A 428 9.35 -15.80 24.26
N TYR A 429 8.97 -15.44 25.48
CA TYR A 429 7.68 -14.80 25.75
C TYR A 429 7.49 -13.48 25.00
N LEU A 430 8.47 -12.58 25.07
CA LEU A 430 8.39 -11.29 24.38
C LEU A 430 8.36 -11.45 22.86
N GLU A 431 9.08 -12.42 22.31
CA GLU A 431 9.03 -12.80 20.90
C GLU A 431 7.63 -13.32 20.52
N ALA A 432 7.02 -14.19 21.33
CA ALA A 432 5.68 -14.72 21.11
C ALA A 432 4.61 -13.60 21.13
N VAL A 433 4.70 -12.68 22.08
CA VAL A 433 3.78 -11.53 22.17
C VAL A 433 3.95 -10.58 20.99
N ARG A 434 5.19 -10.30 20.57
CA ARG A 434 5.50 -9.51 19.37
C ARG A 434 4.84 -10.14 18.14
N ASP A 435 5.04 -11.44 17.94
CA ASP A 435 4.54 -12.17 16.79
C ASP A 435 3.02 -12.22 16.76
N TYR A 436 2.38 -12.30 17.92
CA TYR A 436 0.92 -12.14 18.03
C TYR A 436 0.45 -10.77 17.49
N TRP A 437 1.10 -9.67 17.91
CA TRP A 437 0.69 -8.33 17.49
C TRP A 437 0.97 -8.05 16.02
N ILE A 438 2.05 -8.61 15.47
CA ILE A 438 2.35 -8.54 14.03
C ILE A 438 1.27 -9.26 13.23
N THR A 439 1.00 -10.54 13.55
CA THR A 439 -0.04 -11.32 12.86
C THR A 439 -1.42 -10.69 13.00
N ARG A 440 -1.71 -10.06 14.14
CA ARG A 440 -2.97 -9.32 14.31
C ARG A 440 -3.06 -8.13 13.35
N ALA A 441 -2.00 -7.35 13.18
CA ALA A 441 -1.98 -6.23 12.24
C ALA A 441 -2.12 -6.72 10.79
N GLU A 442 -1.51 -7.85 10.44
CA GLU A 442 -1.66 -8.49 9.14
C GLU A 442 -3.09 -9.00 8.90
N LEU A 443 -3.73 -9.60 9.90
CA LEU A 443 -5.12 -10.03 9.80
C LEU A 443 -6.08 -8.84 9.67
N GLU A 444 -5.86 -7.74 10.42
CA GLU A 444 -6.63 -6.50 10.27
C GLU A 444 -6.56 -5.98 8.83
N ARG A 445 -5.37 -5.94 8.24
CA ARG A 445 -5.16 -5.58 6.83
C ARG A 445 -5.86 -6.57 5.89
N ALA A 446 -5.66 -7.87 6.10
CA ALA A 446 -6.20 -8.92 5.23
C ALA A 446 -7.73 -8.97 5.21
N VAL A 447 -8.40 -8.54 6.29
CA VAL A 447 -9.87 -8.40 6.35
C VAL A 447 -10.34 -7.08 5.71
N GLY A 448 -9.43 -6.12 5.48
CA GLY A 448 -9.75 -4.82 4.89
C GLY A 448 -9.79 -3.68 5.91
N GLY A 449 -9.08 -3.79 7.04
CA GLY A 449 -8.78 -2.70 7.98
C GLY A 449 -9.52 -2.74 9.31
N ASN A 450 -10.66 -3.40 9.45
CA ASN A 450 -11.39 -3.47 10.72
C ASN A 450 -11.94 -4.86 10.98
N LEU A 451 -11.53 -5.48 12.11
CA LEU A 451 -11.98 -6.81 12.51
C LEU A 451 -13.43 -6.83 13.07
N HIS A 452 -13.98 -5.68 13.42
CA HIS A 452 -15.35 -5.59 13.92
C HIS A 452 -16.29 -5.35 12.75
N PRO A 453 -17.28 -6.24 12.49
CA PRO A 453 -18.28 -5.98 11.48
C PRO A 453 -19.06 -4.73 11.88
N ARG A 454 -18.87 -3.62 11.14
CA ARG A 454 -19.84 -2.53 11.21
C ARG A 454 -21.16 -3.05 10.68
N GLN A 455 -22.25 -2.77 11.36
CA GLN A 455 -23.58 -2.92 10.78
C GLN A 455 -23.57 -2.15 9.45
N PRO A 456 -23.97 -2.77 8.33
CA PRO A 456 -24.05 -2.07 7.05
C PRO A 456 -24.93 -0.84 7.24
N ALA A 457 -24.42 0.33 6.87
CA ALA A 457 -25.25 1.52 6.78
C ALA A 457 -26.41 1.18 5.82
N GLU A 458 -27.62 1.20 6.33
CA GLU A 458 -28.83 0.98 5.54
C GLU A 458 -28.79 1.94 4.34
N GLY A 459 -28.55 1.43 3.12
CA GLY A 459 -28.72 2.23 1.92
C GLY A 459 -27.76 2.02 0.74
N LYS A 460 -26.67 1.24 0.83
CA LYS A 460 -25.87 0.93 -0.38
C LYS A 460 -25.88 -0.57 -0.64
N SER A 461 -26.68 -0.98 -1.64
CA SER A 461 -26.71 -2.34 -2.16
C SER A 461 -25.32 -2.73 -2.69
N ASN A 462 -24.74 -3.78 -2.12
CA ASN A 462 -23.45 -4.34 -2.50
C ASN A 462 -23.52 -4.87 -3.95
N PRO A 463 -22.74 -4.37 -4.92
CA PRO A 463 -22.83 -4.77 -6.32
C PRO A 463 -22.51 -6.26 -6.56
N VAL A 464 -21.84 -6.91 -5.64
CA VAL A 464 -21.47 -8.35 -5.77
C VAL A 464 -22.65 -9.30 -5.51
N SER A 465 -23.70 -8.85 -4.80
CA SER A 465 -24.88 -9.68 -4.49
C SER A 465 -25.81 -9.89 -5.69
N ASN A 466 -25.81 -8.97 -6.65
CA ASN A 466 -26.74 -9.01 -7.80
C ASN A 466 -26.25 -9.85 -9.00
N ALA A 467 -24.99 -10.28 -9.02
CA ALA A 467 -24.45 -11.11 -10.11
C ALA A 467 -24.95 -12.59 -10.08
N ARG A 468 -25.65 -13.03 -9.01
CA ARG A 468 -26.16 -14.38 -8.87
C ARG A 468 -27.63 -14.58 -9.32
N ALA A 469 -28.32 -13.50 -9.68
CA ALA A 469 -29.76 -13.57 -10.02
C ALA A 469 -30.05 -13.61 -11.53
N THR A 470 -29.01 -13.63 -12.39
CA THR A 470 -29.17 -13.76 -13.85
C THR A 470 -28.20 -14.81 -14.39
N ARG A 471 -28.58 -16.06 -14.16
CA ARG A 471 -28.24 -17.23 -14.96
C ARG A 471 -29.47 -18.06 -15.14
#